data_97c0b5601099044894bed025c9b6fa45
#
_entry.id   97c0b5601099044894bed025c9b6fa45
#
_cell.length_a   1.000
_cell.length_b   1.000
_cell.length_c   1.000
_cell.angle_alpha   90.00
_cell.angle_beta   90.00
_cell.angle_gamma   90.00
#
_symmetry.space_group_name_H-M   'P 1'
#
loop_
_entity.id
_entity.type
_entity.pdbx_description
1 polymer ?
#
loop_
_entity_poly.entity_id
_entity_poly.type
_entity_poly.pdbx_seq_one_letter_code
_entity_poly.pdbx_strand_id
1 'polypeptide(L)'
;MSEKQIEIEYLAVSELKPHPKNYREHPDDQLEHIIQSIKDNGHYRNVVVAKDNVILAGHGVVKASSKMGLETIPVVRLDVPHDDPKATKVLTGDNEIAHLGVVDDRLLSELLKEVKESDIDGLLGTGYDDAMLANLVMVTRDSSEIKDFNAAAEWVGMPDFEAATPSTRLVIHFDDEQGRNSLIAELGVKVHKPAGEGSAWSAKWPPRPDDDRASKRIEG
;
A
#
# COMPACT_ATOMS: atom_id res chain seq x y z
N MET A 1 -39.06 7.40 -18.35
CA MET A 1 -38.60 6.47 -17.30
C MET A 1 -39.01 7.08 -15.98
N SER A 2 -39.83 6.39 -15.17
CA SER A 2 -40.12 6.87 -13.81
C SER A 2 -38.84 6.79 -12.99
N GLU A 3 -38.35 7.92 -12.49
CA GLU A 3 -37.27 7.95 -11.50
C GLU A 3 -37.77 7.19 -10.27
N LYS A 4 -37.24 5.98 -10.05
CA LYS A 4 -37.41 5.30 -8.76
C LYS A 4 -36.67 6.11 -7.73
N GLN A 5 -37.36 6.77 -6.84
CA GLN A 5 -36.76 7.40 -5.66
C GLN A 5 -36.06 6.31 -4.84
N ILE A 6 -34.78 6.54 -4.54
CA ILE A 6 -33.98 5.68 -3.66
C ILE A 6 -34.32 6.11 -2.23
N GLU A 7 -34.84 5.19 -1.43
CA GLU A 7 -35.12 5.41 -0.01
C GLU A 7 -34.03 4.75 0.84
N ILE A 8 -33.63 5.43 1.91
CA ILE A 8 -32.69 4.89 2.90
C ILE A 8 -33.51 4.24 4.01
N GLU A 9 -33.27 2.96 4.22
CA GLU A 9 -33.84 2.17 5.32
C GLU A 9 -32.78 1.94 6.39
N TYR A 10 -33.17 1.70 7.63
CA TYR A 10 -32.28 1.26 8.69
C TYR A 10 -32.55 -0.21 8.99
N LEU A 11 -31.58 -1.08 8.80
CA LEU A 11 -31.68 -2.51 9.07
C LEU A 11 -30.73 -2.93 10.16
N ALA A 12 -31.15 -3.94 10.93
CA ALA A 12 -30.27 -4.58 11.91
C ALA A 12 -29.10 -5.25 11.20
N VAL A 13 -27.89 -5.04 11.70
CA VAL A 13 -26.67 -5.66 11.14
C VAL A 13 -26.80 -7.19 11.12
N SER A 14 -27.48 -7.75 12.12
CA SER A 14 -27.75 -9.19 12.22
C SER A 14 -28.69 -9.76 11.15
N GLU A 15 -29.48 -8.94 10.49
CA GLU A 15 -30.40 -9.34 9.41
C GLU A 15 -29.73 -9.35 8.03
N LEU A 16 -28.56 -8.73 7.92
CA LEU A 16 -27.80 -8.60 6.69
C LEU A 16 -27.03 -9.89 6.39
N LYS A 17 -27.18 -10.40 5.19
CA LYS A 17 -26.57 -11.64 4.74
C LYS A 17 -25.50 -11.37 3.72
N PRO A 18 -24.27 -11.89 3.88
CA PRO A 18 -23.25 -11.76 2.84
C PRO A 18 -23.71 -12.45 1.55
N HIS A 19 -23.37 -11.86 0.40
CA HIS A 19 -23.69 -12.48 -0.87
C HIS A 19 -22.90 -13.78 -1.06
N PRO A 20 -23.52 -14.91 -1.46
CA PRO A 20 -22.84 -16.21 -1.59
C PRO A 20 -21.71 -16.20 -2.64
N LYS A 21 -21.76 -15.29 -3.60
CA LYS A 21 -20.73 -15.07 -4.63
C LYS A 21 -19.89 -13.83 -4.37
N ASN A 22 -19.82 -13.35 -3.11
CA ASN A 22 -18.89 -12.25 -2.81
C ASN A 22 -17.45 -12.73 -3.02
N TYR A 23 -16.76 -12.06 -3.95
CA TYR A 23 -15.40 -12.42 -4.34
C TYR A 23 -14.31 -11.52 -3.70
N ARG A 24 -14.73 -10.51 -2.91
CA ARG A 24 -13.81 -9.62 -2.20
C ARG A 24 -13.63 -10.04 -0.75
N GLU A 25 -12.38 -10.11 -0.37
CA GLU A 25 -11.98 -10.21 1.03
C GLU A 25 -11.70 -8.82 1.59
N HIS A 26 -11.91 -8.67 2.88
CA HIS A 26 -11.69 -7.41 3.60
C HIS A 26 -10.73 -7.70 4.76
N PRO A 27 -9.42 -7.44 4.57
CA PRO A 27 -8.42 -7.62 5.61
C PRO A 27 -8.60 -6.61 6.74
N ASP A 28 -7.96 -6.88 7.90
CA ASP A 28 -8.19 -6.11 9.11
C ASP A 28 -7.74 -4.65 9.00
N ASP A 29 -6.65 -4.38 8.31
CA ASP A 29 -6.16 -3.04 8.01
C ASP A 29 -7.19 -2.20 7.24
N GLN A 30 -7.80 -2.77 6.20
CA GLN A 30 -8.88 -2.10 5.47
C GLN A 30 -10.09 -1.83 6.37
N LEU A 31 -10.43 -2.79 7.25
CA LEU A 31 -11.56 -2.61 8.18
C LEU A 31 -11.28 -1.50 9.20
N GLU A 32 -10.04 -1.32 9.65
CA GLU A 32 -9.64 -0.22 10.52
C GLU A 32 -9.85 1.14 9.85
N HIS A 33 -9.45 1.29 8.59
CA HIS A 33 -9.73 2.49 7.80
C HIS A 33 -11.24 2.77 7.66
N ILE A 34 -12.04 1.73 7.40
CA ILE A 34 -13.50 1.90 7.29
C ILE A 34 -14.10 2.30 8.64
N ILE A 35 -13.65 1.68 9.74
CA ILE A 35 -14.10 2.00 11.09
C ILE A 35 -13.79 3.46 11.42
N GLN A 36 -12.56 3.91 11.17
CA GLN A 36 -12.18 5.30 11.41
C GLN A 36 -13.01 6.26 10.56
N SER A 37 -13.14 5.96 9.26
CA SER A 37 -13.97 6.78 8.37
C SER A 37 -15.43 6.90 8.82
N ILE A 38 -16.01 5.82 9.39
CA ILE A 38 -17.37 5.86 9.94
C ILE A 38 -17.42 6.71 11.23
N LYS A 39 -16.39 6.63 12.10
CA LYS A 39 -16.31 7.43 13.32
C LYS A 39 -16.25 8.93 13.02
N ASP A 40 -15.43 9.31 12.04
CA ASP A 40 -15.19 10.71 11.69
C ASP A 40 -16.36 11.33 10.94
N ASN A 41 -16.96 10.60 10.03
CA ASN A 41 -17.89 11.14 9.03
C ASN A 41 -19.30 10.53 9.08
N GLY A 42 -19.52 9.52 9.93
CA GLY A 42 -20.75 8.73 9.93
C GLY A 42 -20.85 7.78 8.72
N HIS A 43 -22.01 7.17 8.54
CA HIS A 43 -22.29 6.27 7.42
C HIS A 43 -22.59 7.06 6.14
N TYR A 44 -21.58 7.60 5.47
CA TYR A 44 -21.74 8.26 4.16
C TYR A 44 -21.67 7.31 2.97
N ARG A 45 -21.12 6.10 3.16
CA ARG A 45 -21.09 5.05 2.13
C ARG A 45 -22.32 4.17 2.24
N ASN A 46 -23.09 4.08 1.18
CA ASN A 46 -24.31 3.29 1.16
C ASN A 46 -23.99 1.78 1.14
N VAL A 47 -24.70 1.04 1.99
CA VAL A 47 -24.81 -0.42 1.84
C VAL A 47 -26.00 -0.70 0.96
N VAL A 48 -25.81 -1.48 -0.13
CA VAL A 48 -26.88 -1.84 -1.04
C VAL A 48 -27.26 -3.30 -0.79
N VAL A 49 -28.55 -3.53 -0.62
CA VAL A 49 -29.10 -4.87 -0.36
C VAL A 49 -30.18 -5.26 -1.38
N ALA A 50 -30.30 -6.55 -1.63
CA ALA A 50 -31.40 -7.14 -2.37
C ALA A 50 -32.67 -7.21 -1.50
N LYS A 51 -33.80 -7.60 -2.08
CA LYS A 51 -35.08 -7.80 -1.38
C LYS A 51 -34.99 -8.70 -0.14
N ASP A 52 -34.15 -9.70 -0.17
CA ASP A 52 -33.94 -10.76 0.82
C ASP A 52 -32.82 -10.46 1.81
N ASN A 53 -32.45 -9.20 1.95
CA ASN A 53 -31.38 -8.67 2.83
C ASN A 53 -29.98 -9.20 2.48
N VAL A 54 -29.76 -9.72 1.29
CA VAL A 54 -28.43 -10.12 0.83
C VAL A 54 -27.69 -8.87 0.33
N ILE A 55 -26.46 -8.70 0.83
CA ILE A 55 -25.61 -7.54 0.54
C ILE A 55 -25.11 -7.62 -0.90
N LEU A 56 -25.33 -6.57 -1.68
CA LEU A 56 -24.85 -6.44 -3.06
C LEU A 56 -23.64 -5.51 -3.14
N ALA A 57 -23.59 -4.49 -2.27
CA ALA A 57 -22.46 -3.57 -2.15
C ALA A 57 -22.24 -3.19 -0.69
N GLY A 58 -20.99 -2.90 -0.30
CA GLY A 58 -20.66 -2.46 1.05
C GLY A 58 -20.41 -3.59 2.06
N HIS A 59 -19.99 -4.79 1.64
CA HIS A 59 -19.65 -5.89 2.56
C HIS A 59 -18.61 -5.49 3.62
N GLY A 60 -17.59 -4.69 3.25
CA GLY A 60 -16.61 -4.16 4.20
C GLY A 60 -17.24 -3.23 5.23
N VAL A 61 -18.18 -2.38 4.81
CA VAL A 61 -18.92 -1.46 5.72
C VAL A 61 -19.73 -2.27 6.74
N VAL A 62 -20.45 -3.32 6.31
CA VAL A 62 -21.22 -4.19 7.22
C VAL A 62 -20.29 -4.91 8.21
N LYS A 63 -19.15 -5.43 7.77
CA LYS A 63 -18.16 -6.06 8.67
C LYS A 63 -17.59 -5.07 9.67
N ALA A 64 -17.24 -3.86 9.23
CA ALA A 64 -16.74 -2.78 10.10
C ALA A 64 -17.78 -2.37 11.13
N SER A 65 -19.04 -2.18 10.71
CA SER A 65 -20.16 -1.85 11.58
C SER A 65 -20.42 -2.93 12.64
N SER A 66 -20.31 -4.20 12.24
CA SER A 66 -20.41 -5.34 13.18
C SER A 66 -19.27 -5.33 14.20
N LYS A 67 -18.02 -5.04 13.77
CA LYS A 67 -16.87 -4.91 14.70
C LYS A 67 -17.03 -3.72 15.66
N MET A 68 -17.70 -2.64 15.24
CA MET A 68 -18.03 -1.48 16.07
C MET A 68 -19.18 -1.77 17.06
N GLY A 69 -19.89 -2.88 16.93
CA GLY A 69 -21.06 -3.21 17.74
C GLY A 69 -22.29 -2.38 17.41
N LEU A 70 -22.41 -1.87 16.19
CA LEU A 70 -23.59 -1.11 15.77
C LEU A 70 -24.78 -2.06 15.58
N GLU A 71 -25.92 -1.69 16.15
CA GLU A 71 -27.14 -2.49 16.05
C GLU A 71 -27.81 -2.38 14.69
N THR A 72 -27.85 -1.14 14.15
CA THR A 72 -28.50 -0.84 12.86
C THR A 72 -27.61 0.02 11.99
N ILE A 73 -27.75 -0.11 10.68
CA ILE A 73 -27.04 0.72 9.69
C ILE A 73 -27.99 1.15 8.55
N PRO A 74 -27.70 2.29 7.89
CA PRO A 74 -28.47 2.73 6.74
C PRO A 74 -28.16 1.86 5.52
N VAL A 75 -29.19 1.45 4.81
CA VAL A 75 -29.08 0.65 3.60
C VAL A 75 -29.99 1.19 2.49
N VAL A 76 -29.65 0.90 1.26
CA VAL A 76 -30.46 1.12 0.08
C VAL A 76 -30.96 -0.24 -0.40
N ARG A 77 -32.27 -0.42 -0.48
CA ARG A 77 -32.87 -1.66 -0.94
C ARG A 77 -33.17 -1.60 -2.44
N LEU A 78 -32.67 -2.61 -3.15
CA LEU A 78 -33.07 -2.85 -4.54
C LEU A 78 -34.21 -3.87 -4.61
N ASP A 79 -35.22 -3.55 -5.41
CA ASP A 79 -36.39 -4.39 -5.60
C ASP A 79 -36.12 -5.58 -6.55
N VAL A 80 -35.04 -6.31 -6.29
CA VAL A 80 -34.63 -7.51 -7.02
C VAL A 80 -34.11 -8.56 -6.04
N PRO A 81 -34.30 -9.86 -6.29
CA PRO A 81 -33.69 -10.92 -5.50
C PRO A 81 -32.18 -10.96 -5.77
N HIS A 82 -31.40 -11.53 -4.83
CA HIS A 82 -29.93 -11.53 -4.91
C HIS A 82 -29.36 -12.36 -6.08
N ASP A 83 -30.12 -13.35 -6.56
CA ASP A 83 -29.78 -14.24 -7.68
C ASP A 83 -30.17 -13.67 -9.06
N ASP A 84 -30.84 -12.52 -9.11
CA ASP A 84 -31.16 -11.82 -10.36
C ASP A 84 -29.87 -11.33 -11.06
N PRO A 85 -29.77 -11.45 -12.39
CA PRO A 85 -28.63 -10.89 -13.14
C PRO A 85 -28.38 -9.39 -12.88
N LYS A 86 -29.42 -8.61 -12.57
CA LYS A 86 -29.27 -7.19 -12.19
C LYS A 86 -28.56 -7.03 -10.86
N ALA A 87 -28.86 -7.89 -9.88
CA ALA A 87 -28.17 -7.90 -8.59
C ALA A 87 -26.68 -8.27 -8.77
N THR A 88 -26.38 -9.30 -9.59
CA THR A 88 -25.02 -9.67 -9.96
C THR A 88 -24.28 -8.51 -10.63
N LYS A 89 -24.94 -7.75 -11.50
CA LYS A 89 -24.37 -6.56 -12.14
C LYS A 89 -24.03 -5.46 -11.13
N VAL A 90 -24.83 -5.28 -10.09
CA VAL A 90 -24.53 -4.35 -8.99
C VAL A 90 -23.34 -4.84 -8.18
N LEU A 91 -23.33 -6.12 -7.79
CA LEU A 91 -22.24 -6.74 -7.02
C LEU A 91 -20.87 -6.57 -7.70
N THR A 92 -20.82 -6.72 -9.02
CA THR A 92 -19.59 -6.55 -9.79
C THR A 92 -19.29 -5.08 -10.09
N GLY A 93 -20.32 -4.30 -10.50
CA GLY A 93 -20.15 -2.92 -10.95
C GLY A 93 -19.71 -1.98 -9.83
N ASP A 94 -20.24 -2.12 -8.61
CA ASP A 94 -19.87 -1.29 -7.48
C ASP A 94 -18.34 -1.37 -7.19
N ASN A 95 -17.79 -2.54 -7.36
CA ASN A 95 -16.37 -2.77 -7.14
C ASN A 95 -15.48 -2.35 -8.31
N GLU A 96 -15.88 -2.67 -9.54
CA GLU A 96 -14.99 -2.55 -10.70
C GLU A 96 -15.07 -1.20 -11.39
N ILE A 97 -16.24 -0.52 -11.35
CA ILE A 97 -16.40 0.81 -11.98
C ILE A 97 -15.47 1.84 -11.33
N ALA A 98 -15.28 1.77 -10.01
CA ALA A 98 -14.37 2.68 -9.30
C ALA A 98 -12.91 2.57 -9.80
N HIS A 99 -12.49 1.38 -10.25
CA HIS A 99 -11.14 1.15 -10.77
C HIS A 99 -10.93 1.68 -12.20
N LEU A 100 -11.99 2.08 -12.90
CA LEU A 100 -11.88 2.70 -14.24
C LEU A 100 -11.47 4.18 -14.17
N GLY A 101 -11.54 4.78 -12.99
CA GLY A 101 -11.09 6.16 -12.77
C GLY A 101 -9.57 6.27 -12.86
N VAL A 102 -9.08 7.35 -13.46
CA VAL A 102 -7.66 7.68 -13.49
C VAL A 102 -7.37 8.61 -12.31
N VAL A 103 -6.36 8.29 -11.54
CA VAL A 103 -5.94 9.07 -10.37
C VAL A 103 -4.88 10.08 -10.80
N ASP A 104 -5.04 11.34 -10.39
CA ASP A 104 -3.97 12.33 -10.40
C ASP A 104 -3.16 12.17 -9.10
N ASP A 105 -2.05 11.44 -9.21
CA ASP A 105 -1.21 11.09 -8.06
C ASP A 105 -0.61 12.32 -7.38
N ARG A 106 -0.33 13.40 -8.13
CA ARG A 106 0.20 14.64 -7.56
C ARG A 106 -0.86 15.32 -6.70
N LEU A 107 -2.05 15.54 -7.26
CA LEU A 107 -3.16 16.14 -6.52
C LEU A 107 -3.53 15.30 -5.30
N LEU A 108 -3.54 13.96 -5.46
CA LEU A 108 -3.77 13.05 -4.34
C LEU A 108 -2.72 13.21 -3.24
N SER A 109 -1.43 13.35 -3.59
CA SER A 109 -0.36 13.55 -2.61
C SER A 109 -0.53 14.87 -1.84
N GLU A 110 -0.98 15.93 -2.52
CA GLU A 110 -1.26 17.24 -1.90
C GLU A 110 -2.42 17.13 -0.91
N LEU A 111 -3.52 16.50 -1.30
CA LEU A 111 -4.69 16.29 -0.43
C LEU A 111 -4.35 15.43 0.81
N LEU A 112 -3.56 14.38 0.64
CA LEU A 112 -3.14 13.53 1.77
C LEU A 112 -2.21 14.27 2.74
N LYS A 113 -1.36 15.19 2.25
CA LYS A 113 -0.56 16.08 3.11
C LYS A 113 -1.45 17.01 3.92
N GLU A 114 -2.44 17.65 3.28
CA GLU A 114 -3.41 18.52 3.99
C GLU A 114 -4.14 17.76 5.10
N VAL A 115 -4.59 16.51 4.82
CA VAL A 115 -5.22 15.65 5.83
C VAL A 115 -4.25 15.35 6.97
N LYS A 116 -2.99 14.99 6.66
CA LYS A 116 -1.97 14.66 7.66
C LYS A 116 -1.61 15.85 8.57
N GLU A 117 -1.60 17.07 8.01
CA GLU A 117 -1.31 18.31 8.74
C GLU A 117 -2.50 18.83 9.54
N SER A 118 -3.69 18.29 9.30
CA SER A 118 -4.90 18.64 10.06
C SER A 118 -4.93 17.94 11.43
N ASP A 119 -5.73 18.49 12.37
CA ASP A 119 -5.92 17.90 13.71
C ASP A 119 -6.78 16.60 13.73
N ILE A 120 -7.02 16.00 12.57
CA ILE A 120 -7.75 14.73 12.46
C ILE A 120 -6.72 13.59 12.60
N ASP A 121 -7.12 12.42 13.10
CA ASP A 121 -6.28 11.24 13.41
C ASP A 121 -5.38 10.74 12.26
N GLY A 122 -4.67 11.65 11.59
CA GLY A 122 -3.75 11.40 10.52
C GLY A 122 -4.41 10.82 9.26
N LEU A 123 -3.75 9.87 8.60
CA LEU A 123 -4.23 9.27 7.34
C LEU A 123 -5.22 8.10 7.55
N LEU A 124 -5.44 7.65 8.78
CA LEU A 124 -6.37 6.57 9.05
C LEU A 124 -7.79 6.99 8.64
N GLY A 125 -8.48 6.16 7.91
CA GLY A 125 -9.78 6.47 7.31
C GLY A 125 -9.73 6.86 5.83
N THR A 126 -8.54 7.20 5.29
CA THR A 126 -8.35 7.52 3.87
C THR A 126 -8.04 6.30 3.01
N GLY A 127 -7.53 5.21 3.61
CA GLY A 127 -7.00 4.04 2.91
C GLY A 127 -5.51 4.17 2.57
N TYR A 128 -4.84 5.22 3.07
CA TYR A 128 -3.40 5.46 2.93
C TYR A 128 -2.72 5.48 4.28
N ASP A 129 -1.48 5.04 4.32
CA ASP A 129 -0.57 5.17 5.45
C ASP A 129 0.60 6.14 5.14
N ASP A 130 1.44 6.39 6.12
CA ASP A 130 2.60 7.29 5.97
C ASP A 130 3.61 6.79 4.93
N ALA A 131 3.80 5.48 4.81
CA ALA A 131 4.72 4.90 3.83
C ALA A 131 4.17 5.03 2.40
N MET A 132 2.86 4.81 2.23
CA MET A 132 2.18 5.02 0.95
C MET A 132 2.25 6.48 0.52
N LEU A 133 2.00 7.43 1.44
CA LEU A 133 2.12 8.87 1.16
C LEU A 133 3.56 9.23 0.78
N ALA A 134 4.56 8.74 1.53
CA ALA A 134 5.96 9.01 1.21
C ALA A 134 6.35 8.52 -0.19
N ASN A 135 5.90 7.31 -0.56
CA ASN A 135 6.11 6.77 -1.90
C ASN A 135 5.42 7.61 -2.98
N LEU A 136 4.18 8.02 -2.74
CA LEU A 136 3.42 8.85 -3.67
C LEU A 136 4.11 10.21 -3.91
N VAL A 137 4.53 10.86 -2.84
CA VAL A 137 5.29 12.13 -2.90
C VAL A 137 6.59 11.94 -3.68
N MET A 138 7.32 10.85 -3.44
CA MET A 138 8.57 10.55 -4.13
C MET A 138 8.39 10.41 -5.64
N VAL A 139 7.32 9.73 -6.07
CA VAL A 139 7.06 9.47 -7.51
C VAL A 139 6.51 10.71 -8.22
N THR A 140 5.75 11.55 -7.51
CA THR A 140 5.06 12.72 -8.11
C THR A 140 5.85 14.02 -8.01
N ARG A 141 6.95 14.03 -7.25
CA ARG A 141 7.79 15.22 -7.07
C ARG A 141 8.52 15.56 -8.37
N ASP A 142 8.42 16.82 -8.78
CA ASP A 142 9.17 17.30 -9.93
C ASP A 142 10.68 17.30 -9.63
N SER A 143 11.50 16.88 -10.60
CA SER A 143 12.96 16.85 -10.45
C SER A 143 13.54 18.23 -10.18
N SER A 144 12.88 19.30 -10.62
CA SER A 144 13.24 20.70 -10.35
C SER A 144 13.03 21.13 -8.89
N GLU A 145 12.17 20.44 -8.16
CA GLU A 145 11.90 20.67 -6.73
C GLU A 145 12.97 20.03 -5.81
N ILE A 146 13.78 19.13 -6.35
CA ILE A 146 14.86 18.46 -5.60
C ILE A 146 16.10 19.36 -5.65
N LYS A 147 16.30 20.19 -4.63
CA LYS A 147 17.44 21.10 -4.54
C LYS A 147 18.76 20.40 -4.28
N ASP A 148 18.73 19.29 -3.56
CA ASP A 148 19.90 18.47 -3.27
C ASP A 148 19.50 16.99 -3.22
N PHE A 149 19.96 16.21 -4.20
CA PHE A 149 19.71 14.76 -4.26
C PHE A 149 20.38 13.98 -3.11
N ASN A 150 21.30 14.62 -2.38
CA ASN A 150 21.99 14.00 -1.23
C ASN A 150 21.40 14.44 0.12
N ALA A 151 20.50 15.40 0.15
CA ALA A 151 19.88 15.88 1.38
C ALA A 151 18.78 14.93 1.83
N ALA A 152 19.08 14.03 2.76
CA ALA A 152 18.10 13.12 3.39
C ALA A 152 16.90 13.87 4.02
N ALA A 153 17.07 15.15 4.40
CA ALA A 153 16.05 15.98 5.03
C ALA A 153 14.90 16.39 4.11
N GLU A 154 15.01 16.21 2.80
CA GLU A 154 13.93 16.53 1.85
C GLU A 154 12.94 15.37 1.64
N TRP A 155 13.18 14.22 2.25
CA TRP A 155 12.34 13.02 2.14
C TRP A 155 11.40 12.95 3.34
N VAL A 156 10.22 13.51 3.19
CA VAL A 156 9.19 13.47 4.24
C VAL A 156 8.79 12.00 4.51
N GLY A 157 9.08 11.52 5.72
CA GLY A 157 8.71 10.17 6.17
C GLY A 157 9.78 9.10 6.01
N MET A 158 10.97 9.42 5.48
CA MET A 158 12.10 8.49 5.55
C MET A 158 12.82 8.60 6.90
N PRO A 159 13.25 7.47 7.49
CA PRO A 159 14.17 7.53 8.63
C PRO A 159 15.46 8.24 8.22
N ASP A 160 16.11 8.95 9.17
CA ASP A 160 17.40 9.61 8.96
C ASP A 160 18.38 8.64 8.30
N PHE A 161 18.69 8.90 7.05
CA PHE A 161 19.65 8.12 6.30
C PHE A 161 21.01 8.79 6.51
N GLU A 162 21.87 8.20 7.33
CA GLU A 162 23.28 8.57 7.30
C GLU A 162 23.81 8.25 5.90
N ALA A 163 24.09 9.29 5.12
CA ALA A 163 24.69 9.14 3.81
C ALA A 163 25.97 8.33 3.96
N ALA A 164 26.01 7.14 3.41
CA ALA A 164 27.22 6.34 3.38
C ALA A 164 28.29 7.20 2.71
N THR A 165 29.42 7.41 3.40
CA THR A 165 30.59 8.13 2.87
C THR A 165 30.86 7.62 1.46
N PRO A 166 30.94 8.50 0.44
CA PRO A 166 31.13 8.05 -0.94
C PRO A 166 32.41 7.21 -1.01
N SER A 167 32.26 5.93 -1.32
CA SER A 167 33.40 5.03 -1.44
C SER A 167 34.13 5.32 -2.75
N THR A 168 35.42 5.66 -2.67
CA THR A 168 36.28 5.71 -3.84
C THR A 168 36.44 4.30 -4.41
N ARG A 169 36.19 4.13 -5.70
CA ARG A 169 36.27 2.83 -6.37
C ARG A 169 37.43 2.81 -7.34
N LEU A 170 38.27 1.78 -7.23
CA LEU A 170 39.30 1.45 -8.21
C LEU A 170 38.84 0.19 -8.96
N VAL A 171 38.84 0.23 -10.28
CA VAL A 171 38.54 -0.92 -11.13
C VAL A 171 39.85 -1.37 -11.80
N ILE A 172 40.21 -2.65 -11.62
CA ILE A 172 41.41 -3.24 -12.23
C ILE A 172 40.93 -4.34 -13.17
N HIS A 173 41.41 -4.28 -14.40
CA HIS A 173 41.15 -5.30 -15.42
C HIS A 173 42.35 -6.24 -15.48
N PHE A 174 42.10 -7.54 -15.54
CA PHE A 174 43.10 -8.60 -15.67
C PHE A 174 42.89 -9.32 -16.98
N ASP A 175 43.98 -9.63 -17.66
CA ASP A 175 43.95 -10.40 -18.90
C ASP A 175 43.67 -11.88 -18.62
N ASP A 176 44.04 -12.36 -17.44
CA ASP A 176 43.84 -13.76 -17.03
C ASP A 176 43.54 -13.91 -15.53
N GLU A 177 43.15 -15.13 -15.17
CA GLU A 177 42.89 -15.49 -13.77
C GLU A 177 44.13 -15.52 -12.88
N GLN A 178 45.28 -15.79 -13.46
CA GLN A 178 46.53 -15.93 -12.73
C GLN A 178 47.00 -14.56 -12.21
N GLY A 179 46.95 -13.52 -13.05
CA GLY A 179 47.26 -12.15 -12.67
C GLY A 179 46.31 -11.63 -11.58
N ARG A 180 45.01 -11.92 -11.71
CA ARG A 180 44.03 -11.58 -10.68
C ARG A 180 44.36 -12.25 -9.34
N ASN A 181 44.61 -13.56 -9.35
CA ASN A 181 44.85 -14.30 -8.12
C ASN A 181 46.17 -13.90 -7.47
N SER A 182 47.21 -13.54 -8.26
CA SER A 182 48.47 -13.03 -7.80
C SER A 182 48.30 -11.71 -7.02
N LEU A 183 47.55 -10.75 -7.60
CA LEU A 183 47.29 -9.47 -6.94
C LEU A 183 46.48 -9.63 -5.64
N ILE A 184 45.48 -10.52 -5.64
CA ILE A 184 44.69 -10.80 -4.44
C ILE A 184 45.57 -11.36 -3.32
N ALA A 185 46.50 -12.28 -3.64
CA ALA A 185 47.41 -12.85 -2.69
C ALA A 185 48.43 -11.82 -2.14
N GLU A 186 48.92 -10.95 -3.02
CA GLU A 186 49.86 -9.88 -2.65
C GLU A 186 49.23 -8.84 -1.74
N LEU A 187 48.00 -8.43 -2.02
CA LEU A 187 47.26 -7.47 -1.20
C LEU A 187 46.69 -8.08 0.09
N GLY A 188 46.62 -9.39 0.21
CA GLY A 188 46.05 -10.08 1.36
C GLY A 188 44.57 -9.76 1.63
N VAL A 189 43.81 -9.42 0.62
CA VAL A 189 42.38 -9.01 0.75
C VAL A 189 41.46 -10.19 0.57
N LYS A 190 40.41 -10.25 1.39
CA LYS A 190 39.26 -11.16 1.14
C LYS A 190 38.39 -10.60 0.02
N VAL A 191 38.18 -11.38 -1.03
CA VAL A 191 37.42 -11.00 -2.20
C VAL A 191 36.06 -11.63 -2.18
N HIS A 192 35.03 -10.82 -2.41
CA HIS A 192 33.65 -11.30 -2.56
C HIS A 192 33.43 -11.72 -4.00
N LYS A 193 33.11 -13.00 -4.20
CA LYS A 193 32.72 -13.56 -5.49
C LYS A 193 31.20 -13.64 -5.54
N PRO A 194 30.53 -12.87 -6.41
CA PRO A 194 29.09 -12.96 -6.54
C PRO A 194 28.66 -14.27 -7.25
N ALA A 195 27.42 -14.70 -6.98
CA ALA A 195 26.85 -15.97 -7.46
C ALA A 195 26.25 -15.83 -8.87
N GLY A 196 26.97 -15.26 -9.85
CA GLY A 196 26.48 -15.13 -11.22
C GLY A 196 27.61 -14.98 -12.23
N GLU A 197 27.45 -15.56 -13.44
CA GLU A 197 28.37 -15.33 -14.55
C GLU A 197 28.37 -13.85 -14.96
N GLY A 198 29.55 -13.27 -15.11
CA GLY A 198 29.75 -11.88 -15.53
C GLY A 198 29.73 -10.84 -14.41
N SER A 199 29.57 -11.24 -13.17
CA SER A 199 29.57 -10.31 -12.03
C SER A 199 31.00 -9.93 -11.59
N ALA A 200 31.23 -8.64 -11.30
CA ALA A 200 32.51 -8.15 -10.85
C ALA A 200 32.85 -8.64 -9.44
N TRP A 201 34.09 -9.07 -9.24
CA TRP A 201 34.60 -9.37 -7.91
C TRP A 201 34.87 -8.07 -7.17
N SER A 202 34.60 -8.03 -5.87
CA SER A 202 34.83 -6.83 -5.06
C SER A 202 35.60 -7.13 -3.77
N ALA A 203 36.41 -6.19 -3.35
CA ALA A 203 37.09 -6.23 -2.05
C ALA A 203 37.02 -4.82 -1.43
N LYS A 204 37.04 -4.75 -0.11
CA LYS A 204 37.15 -3.48 0.64
C LYS A 204 38.56 -3.27 1.10
N TRP A 205 39.06 -2.05 1.00
CA TRP A 205 40.37 -1.67 1.47
C TRP A 205 40.27 -0.44 2.41
N PRO A 206 40.96 -0.39 3.56
CA PRO A 206 41.72 -1.52 4.18
C PRO A 206 40.79 -2.63 4.65
N PRO A 207 41.28 -3.89 4.72
CA PRO A 207 40.48 -5.03 5.20
C PRO A 207 40.06 -4.81 6.65
N ARG A 208 38.78 -4.96 6.95
CA ARG A 208 38.26 -4.84 8.32
C ARG A 208 38.23 -6.20 9.01
N PRO A 209 38.56 -6.29 10.34
CA PRO A 209 38.54 -7.56 11.06
C PRO A 209 37.18 -8.27 11.10
N ASP A 210 36.08 -7.53 10.89
CA ASP A 210 34.72 -8.01 11.04
C ASP A 210 33.97 -8.35 9.71
N ASP A 211 34.67 -8.42 8.59
CA ASP A 211 34.04 -8.76 7.28
C ASP A 211 33.55 -10.24 7.19
N ASP A 212 33.60 -11.01 8.26
CA ASP A 212 33.04 -12.37 8.33
C ASP A 212 31.52 -12.41 8.54
N ARG A 213 30.83 -11.26 8.68
CA ARG A 213 29.36 -11.21 8.90
C ARG A 213 28.51 -11.39 7.64
N ALA A 214 29.11 -11.49 6.46
CA ALA A 214 28.38 -11.56 5.18
C ALA A 214 27.75 -12.93 4.86
N SER A 215 27.80 -13.92 5.75
CA SER A 215 27.26 -15.28 5.48
C SER A 215 26.17 -15.76 6.45
N LYS A 216 25.54 -14.91 7.24
CA LYS A 216 24.31 -15.33 7.92
C LYS A 216 23.13 -15.21 6.96
N ARG A 217 22.90 -16.26 6.18
CA ARG A 217 21.57 -16.54 5.62
C ARG A 217 20.59 -16.65 6.78
N ILE A 218 19.54 -15.87 6.72
CA ILE A 218 18.34 -16.09 7.53
C ILE A 218 17.69 -17.31 6.89
N GLU A 219 17.86 -18.49 7.51
CA GLU A 219 16.99 -19.64 7.29
C GLU A 219 15.80 -19.44 8.23
N GLY A 220 14.60 -19.28 7.64
CA GLY A 220 13.33 -19.14 8.30
C GLY A 220 12.22 -19.25 7.28
#